data_a42beec0cef7c06749fac5872851bf57
#
_entry.id   a42beec0cef7c06749fac5872851bf57
#
_cell.length_a   1.000
_cell.length_b   1.000
_cell.length_c   1.000
_cell.angle_alpha   90.00
_cell.angle_beta   90.00
_cell.angle_gamma   90.00
#
_symmetry.space_group_name_H-M   'P 1'
#
loop_
_entity.id
_entity.type
_entity.pdbx_description
1 polymer ?
#
loop_
_entity_poly.entity_id
_entity_poly.type
_entity_poly.pdbx_seq_one_letter_code
_entity_poly.pdbx_strand_id
1 'polypeptide(L)'
;MNLFDADVVDGGLKFGTAVAKVDRDTLGGTKAKKVTIGVRPEDVKVAKTGEGLPVEVDVVEELGADGYLYGHTEIDGKRTDVVVRVDGRSHPNAGDKVVITPQPNHIHVFDTESGLRLSKKAVVAS
;
A
#
# COMPACT_ATOMS: atom_id res chain seq x y z
N MET A 1 -5.86 -0.20 8.65
CA MET A 1 -5.09 0.49 7.60
C MET A 1 -3.81 -0.30 7.33
N ASN A 2 -3.48 -0.47 6.07
CA ASN A 2 -2.21 -1.09 5.69
C ASN A 2 -1.08 -0.09 5.89
N LEU A 3 0.01 -0.53 6.54
CA LEU A 3 1.18 0.31 6.78
C LEU A 3 2.39 -0.32 6.11
N PHE A 4 3.07 0.45 5.29
CA PHE A 4 4.27 0.01 4.58
C PHE A 4 5.42 0.96 4.84
N ASP A 5 6.57 0.41 5.19
CA ASP A 5 7.79 1.21 5.24
C ASP A 5 8.24 1.53 3.81
N ALA A 6 8.57 2.77 3.57
CA ALA A 6 8.96 3.23 2.25
C ALA A 6 10.21 4.09 2.31
N ASP A 7 11.00 4.02 1.24
CA ASP A 7 12.16 4.89 1.06
C ASP A 7 11.75 6.10 0.24
N VAL A 8 12.22 7.26 0.65
CA VAL A 8 12.03 8.48 -0.13
C VAL A 8 13.03 8.46 -1.27
N VAL A 9 12.50 8.41 -2.49
CA VAL A 9 13.31 8.42 -3.71
C VAL A 9 12.96 9.64 -4.54
N ASP A 10 13.73 9.88 -5.58
CA ASP A 10 13.47 11.00 -6.47
C ASP A 10 12.12 10.82 -7.15
N GLY A 11 11.20 11.74 -6.87
CA GLY A 11 9.86 11.74 -7.45
C GLY A 11 8.86 10.78 -6.82
N GLY A 12 9.19 10.15 -5.67
CA GLY A 12 8.21 9.23 -5.10
C GLY A 12 8.64 8.53 -3.82
N LEU A 13 7.86 7.54 -3.46
CA LEU A 13 8.10 6.68 -2.30
C LEU A 13 8.18 5.23 -2.77
N LYS A 14 9.29 4.58 -2.48
CA LYS A 14 9.52 3.19 -2.88
C LYS A 14 9.25 2.27 -1.71
N PHE A 15 8.37 1.30 -1.92
CA PHE A 15 8.06 0.26 -0.93
C PHE A 15 8.04 -1.11 -1.63
N GLY A 16 8.94 -1.98 -1.24
CA GLY A 16 9.16 -3.22 -1.96
C GLY A 16 9.61 -2.95 -3.40
N THR A 17 8.90 -3.50 -4.36
CA THR A 17 9.13 -3.25 -5.80
C THR A 17 8.23 -2.16 -6.36
N ALA A 18 7.35 -1.60 -5.54
CA ALA A 18 6.40 -0.59 -5.96
C ALA A 18 6.91 0.81 -5.67
N VAL A 19 6.51 1.77 -6.49
CA VAL A 19 6.82 3.18 -6.31
C VAL A 19 5.52 3.97 -6.40
N ALA A 20 5.22 4.74 -5.35
CA ALA A 20 4.11 5.67 -5.37
C ALA A 20 4.66 7.07 -5.66
N LYS A 21 4.16 7.71 -6.70
CA LYS A 21 4.54 9.08 -7.02
C LYS A 21 3.85 10.02 -6.05
N VAL A 22 4.61 10.87 -5.39
CA VAL A 22 4.07 11.86 -4.47
C VAL A 22 4.62 13.23 -4.81
N ASP A 23 3.81 14.25 -4.53
CA ASP A 23 4.21 15.62 -4.69
C ASP A 23 5.27 15.99 -3.64
N ARG A 24 6.22 16.83 -4.01
CA ARG A 24 7.24 17.32 -3.07
C ARG A 24 6.62 18.02 -1.88
N ASP A 25 5.52 18.72 -2.09
CA ASP A 25 4.81 19.42 -1.01
C ASP A 25 4.23 18.46 0.01
N THR A 26 3.87 17.25 -0.42
CA THR A 26 3.37 16.20 0.48
C THR A 26 4.42 15.81 1.51
N LEU A 27 5.68 15.80 1.13
CA LEU A 27 6.78 15.45 2.01
C LEU A 27 7.18 16.61 2.92
N GLY A 28 6.64 17.82 2.67
CA GLY A 28 6.80 18.96 3.56
C GLY A 28 8.23 19.40 3.81
N GLY A 29 9.12 19.18 2.86
CA GLY A 29 10.52 19.48 3.04
C GLY A 29 11.22 18.55 4.04
N THR A 30 10.63 17.41 4.35
CA THR A 30 11.25 16.45 5.25
C THR A 30 12.60 16.01 4.72
N LYS A 31 13.55 15.86 5.62
CA LYS A 31 14.89 15.32 5.30
C LYS A 31 14.95 13.83 5.58
N ALA A 32 13.84 13.24 6.04
CA ALA A 32 13.80 11.81 6.31
C ALA A 32 13.99 11.01 5.03
N LYS A 33 14.80 9.97 5.10
CA LYS A 33 15.02 9.06 3.98
C LYS A 33 13.97 7.97 3.95
N LYS A 34 13.31 7.72 5.07
CA LYS A 34 12.28 6.71 5.22
C LYS A 34 11.03 7.30 5.82
N VAL A 35 9.89 6.82 5.31
CA VAL A 35 8.58 7.20 5.81
C VAL A 35 7.71 5.96 5.88
N THR A 36 6.55 6.07 6.52
CA THR A 36 5.56 5.01 6.55
C THR A 36 4.37 5.44 5.71
N ILE A 37 3.96 4.58 4.79
CA ILE A 37 2.77 4.80 3.96
C ILE A 37 1.59 4.08 4.59
N GLY A 38 0.47 4.77 4.75
CA GLY A 38 -0.79 4.16 5.18
C GLY A 38 -1.82 4.18 4.07
N VAL A 39 -2.45 3.03 3.83
CA VAL A 39 -3.51 2.89 2.82
C VAL A 39 -4.62 2.04 3.40
N ARG A 40 -5.86 2.50 3.26
CA ARG A 40 -7.01 1.74 3.73
C ARG A 40 -7.30 0.56 2.82
N PRO A 41 -7.89 -0.53 3.35
CA PRO A 41 -8.19 -1.70 2.52
C PRO A 41 -9.05 -1.40 1.30
N GLU A 42 -9.98 -0.45 1.40
CA GLU A 42 -10.84 -0.05 0.29
C GLU A 42 -10.14 0.81 -0.76
N ASP A 43 -8.95 1.32 -0.46
CA ASP A 43 -8.19 2.21 -1.33
C ASP A 43 -7.05 1.50 -2.05
N VAL A 44 -7.09 0.18 -2.10
CA VAL A 44 -6.07 -0.64 -2.75
C VAL A 44 -6.72 -1.41 -3.90
N LYS A 45 -6.06 -1.41 -5.05
CA LYS A 45 -6.49 -2.19 -6.22
C LYS A 45 -5.69 -3.48 -6.30
N VAL A 46 -6.35 -4.55 -6.71
CA VAL A 46 -5.74 -5.86 -6.90
C VAL A 46 -5.77 -6.24 -8.37
N ALA A 47 -4.66 -6.72 -8.88
CA ALA A 47 -4.55 -7.25 -10.23
C ALA A 47 -3.76 -8.56 -10.22
N LYS A 48 -3.94 -9.37 -11.25
CA LYS A 48 -3.19 -10.63 -11.36
C LYS A 48 -1.74 -10.40 -11.76
N THR A 49 -1.52 -9.39 -12.59
CA THR A 49 -0.19 -9.04 -13.10
C THR A 49 -0.11 -7.53 -13.24
N GLY A 50 1.10 -7.03 -13.44
CA GLY A 50 1.34 -5.62 -13.68
C GLY A 50 2.30 -5.02 -12.66
N GLU A 51 2.37 -3.70 -12.67
CA GLU A 51 3.19 -2.96 -11.72
C GLU A 51 2.48 -2.86 -10.38
N GLY A 52 3.23 -2.94 -9.31
CA GLY A 52 2.73 -2.79 -7.96
C GLY A 52 3.50 -3.67 -6.99
N LEU A 53 2.92 -3.85 -5.82
CA LEU A 53 3.51 -4.65 -4.75
C LEU A 53 3.01 -6.09 -4.85
N PRO A 54 3.91 -7.07 -5.04
CA PRO A 54 3.50 -8.47 -5.07
C PRO A 54 3.01 -8.92 -3.69
N VAL A 55 1.89 -9.63 -3.67
CA VAL A 55 1.28 -10.12 -2.42
C VAL A 55 0.86 -11.57 -2.63
N GLU A 56 1.16 -12.42 -1.66
CA GLU A 56 0.62 -13.76 -1.62
C GLU A 56 -0.63 -13.78 -0.76
N VAL A 57 -1.70 -14.34 -1.29
CA VAL A 57 -2.98 -14.40 -0.58
C VAL A 57 -2.96 -15.53 0.44
N ASP A 58 -3.22 -15.21 1.70
CA ASP A 58 -3.27 -16.19 2.78
C ASP A 58 -4.69 -16.70 2.98
N VAL A 59 -5.67 -15.80 3.05
CA VAL A 59 -7.06 -16.15 3.26
C VAL A 59 -7.96 -15.06 2.70
N VAL A 60 -9.17 -15.43 2.30
CA VAL A 60 -10.20 -14.48 1.88
C VAL A 60 -11.45 -14.72 2.72
N GLU A 61 -11.95 -13.68 3.34
CA GLU A 61 -13.18 -13.69 4.10
C GLU A 61 -14.30 -13.13 3.24
N GLU A 62 -15.28 -13.96 2.92
CA GLU A 62 -16.44 -13.56 2.12
C GLU A 62 -17.57 -13.09 3.05
N LEU A 63 -18.05 -11.88 2.83
CA LEU A 63 -19.10 -11.28 3.64
C LEU A 63 -20.33 -10.90 2.79
N GLY A 64 -20.61 -11.69 1.77
CA GLY A 64 -21.69 -11.41 0.84
C GLY A 64 -21.20 -10.62 -0.38
N ALA A 65 -21.70 -9.40 -0.56
CA ALA A 65 -21.31 -8.57 -1.71
C ALA A 65 -19.84 -8.13 -1.63
N ASP A 66 -19.33 -7.97 -0.41
CA ASP A 66 -17.94 -7.58 -0.16
C ASP A 66 -17.18 -8.71 0.50
N GLY A 67 -15.86 -8.60 0.47
CA GLY A 67 -14.97 -9.49 1.20
C GLY A 67 -13.67 -8.80 1.54
N TYR A 68 -12.86 -9.47 2.35
CA TYR A 68 -11.51 -9.00 2.68
C TYR A 68 -10.50 -10.06 2.34
N LEU A 69 -9.49 -9.64 1.60
CA LEU A 69 -8.34 -10.47 1.27
C LEU A 69 -7.24 -10.17 2.27
N TYR A 70 -6.75 -11.21 2.94
CA TYR A 70 -5.61 -11.12 3.85
C TYR A 70 -4.43 -11.80 3.17
N GLY A 71 -3.35 -11.08 3.05
CA GLY A 71 -2.15 -11.59 2.42
C GLY A 71 -0.91 -11.00 3.05
N HIS A 72 0.24 -11.30 2.47
CA HIS A 72 1.50 -10.78 2.95
C HIS A 72 2.46 -10.53 1.80
N THR A 73 3.41 -9.66 2.06
CA THR A 73 4.52 -9.36 1.17
C THR A 73 5.78 -9.21 2.00
N GLU A 74 6.92 -9.09 1.36
CA GLU A 74 8.17 -8.75 2.01
C GLU A 74 8.62 -7.36 1.57
N ILE A 75 8.94 -6.53 2.55
CA ILE A 75 9.52 -5.21 2.33
C ILE A 75 10.79 -5.14 3.18
N ASP A 76 11.92 -4.92 2.53
CA ASP A 76 13.24 -4.88 3.16
C ASP A 76 13.54 -6.15 3.98
N GLY A 77 13.12 -7.31 3.46
CA GLY A 77 13.32 -8.60 4.11
C GLY A 77 12.38 -8.90 5.26
N LYS A 78 11.40 -8.04 5.51
CA LYS A 78 10.43 -8.21 6.58
C LYS A 78 9.07 -8.56 6.02
N ARG A 79 8.41 -9.53 6.65
CA ARG A 79 7.02 -9.87 6.32
C ARG A 79 6.11 -8.71 6.71
N THR A 80 5.32 -8.27 5.76
CA THR A 80 4.34 -7.20 5.96
C THR A 80 2.96 -7.73 5.60
N ASP A 81 2.04 -7.68 6.55
CA ASP A 81 0.66 -8.12 6.32
C ASP A 81 -0.13 -7.06 5.57
N VAL A 82 -1.03 -7.54 4.71
CA VAL A 82 -1.83 -6.69 3.83
C VAL A 82 -3.28 -7.10 3.93
N VAL A 83 -4.17 -6.11 3.99
CA VAL A 83 -5.62 -6.32 3.96
C VAL A 83 -6.20 -5.50 2.82
N VAL A 84 -6.96 -6.15 1.95
CA VAL A 84 -7.58 -5.50 0.79
C VAL A 84 -9.06 -5.82 0.76
N ARG A 85 -9.88 -4.80 0.52
CA ARG A 85 -11.30 -5.01 0.27
C ARG A 85 -11.48 -5.50 -1.16
N VAL A 86 -12.20 -6.59 -1.33
CA VAL A 86 -12.45 -7.21 -2.64
C VAL A 86 -13.93 -7.46 -2.83
N ASP A 87 -14.32 -7.80 -4.06
CA ASP A 87 -15.68 -8.26 -4.33
C ASP A 87 -15.86 -9.65 -3.69
N GLY A 88 -16.90 -9.83 -2.91
CA GLY A 88 -17.16 -11.11 -2.25
C GLY A 88 -17.51 -12.25 -3.22
N ARG A 89 -17.84 -11.93 -4.46
CA ARG A 89 -18.21 -12.92 -5.49
C ARG A 89 -17.12 -13.20 -6.52
N SER A 90 -16.16 -12.29 -6.63
CA SER A 90 -15.08 -12.41 -7.59
C SER A 90 -13.80 -11.88 -6.97
N HIS A 91 -12.96 -12.76 -6.53
CA HIS A 91 -11.72 -12.43 -5.82
C HIS A 91 -10.67 -13.51 -6.02
N PRO A 92 -9.39 -13.19 -5.78
CA PRO A 92 -8.33 -14.20 -5.74
C PRO A 92 -8.58 -15.21 -4.62
N ASN A 93 -7.96 -16.36 -4.73
CA ASN A 93 -8.07 -17.45 -3.75
C ASN A 93 -6.79 -17.55 -2.92
N ALA A 94 -6.90 -18.21 -1.77
CA ALA A 94 -5.75 -18.51 -0.94
C ALA A 94 -4.66 -19.21 -1.74
N GLY A 95 -3.42 -18.78 -1.59
CA GLY A 95 -2.28 -19.30 -2.33
C GLY A 95 -2.00 -18.57 -3.64
N ASP A 96 -2.92 -17.76 -4.12
CA ASP A 96 -2.69 -16.98 -5.34
C ASP A 96 -1.68 -15.86 -5.07
N LYS A 97 -0.94 -15.50 -6.11
CA LYS A 97 -0.06 -14.36 -6.09
C LYS A 97 -0.70 -13.25 -6.91
N VAL A 98 -0.82 -12.08 -6.30
CA VAL A 98 -1.43 -10.93 -6.91
C VAL A 98 -0.52 -9.71 -6.76
N VAL A 99 -0.88 -8.64 -7.44
CA VAL A 99 -0.17 -7.37 -7.34
C VAL A 99 -1.17 -6.34 -6.83
N ILE A 100 -0.77 -5.58 -5.82
CA ILE A 100 -1.62 -4.51 -5.28
C ILE A 100 -1.02 -3.15 -5.60
N THR A 101 -1.91 -2.18 -5.81
CA THR A 101 -1.52 -0.81 -6.10
C THR A 101 -2.41 0.11 -5.28
N PRO A 102 -1.84 1.03 -4.48
CA PRO A 102 -2.63 2.03 -3.79
C PRO A 102 -3.31 2.94 -4.80
N GLN A 103 -4.54 3.33 -4.51
CA GLN A 103 -5.21 4.31 -5.35
C GLN A 103 -4.58 5.69 -5.16
N PRO A 104 -4.34 6.43 -6.25
CA PRO A 104 -3.85 7.80 -6.15
C PRO A 104 -4.79 8.64 -5.28
N ASN A 105 -4.23 9.61 -4.55
CA ASN A 105 -4.95 10.50 -3.64
C ASN A 105 -5.47 9.84 -2.35
N HIS A 106 -5.18 8.56 -2.12
CA HIS A 106 -5.60 7.85 -0.92
C HIS A 106 -4.43 7.30 -0.12
N ILE A 107 -3.24 7.81 -0.36
CA ILE A 107 -2.03 7.42 0.37
C ILE A 107 -1.77 8.44 1.47
N HIS A 108 -1.59 7.95 2.70
CA HIS A 108 -1.24 8.78 3.85
C HIS A 108 0.23 8.56 4.16
N VAL A 109 0.97 9.63 4.42
CA VAL A 109 2.40 9.55 4.68
C VAL A 109 2.68 9.98 6.11
N PHE A 110 3.42 9.16 6.85
CA PHE A 110 3.79 9.38 8.23
C PHE A 110 5.30 9.36 8.38
N ASP A 111 5.82 10.17 9.30
CA ASP A 111 7.21 10.07 9.70
C ASP A 111 7.40 8.77 10.47
N THR A 112 8.33 7.93 10.02
CA THR A 112 8.56 6.63 10.63
C THR A 112 9.03 6.74 12.08
N GLU A 113 9.85 7.74 12.39
CA GLU A 113 10.39 7.90 13.75
C GLU A 113 9.36 8.44 14.74
N SER A 114 8.63 9.50 14.35
CA SER A 114 7.68 10.14 15.25
C SER A 114 6.27 9.60 15.14
N GLY A 115 5.93 8.95 14.04
CA GLY A 115 4.57 8.53 13.74
C GLY A 115 3.65 9.67 13.35
N LEU A 116 4.17 10.89 13.22
CA LEU A 116 3.38 12.05 12.86
C LEU A 116 3.09 12.08 11.37
N ARG A 117 1.88 12.50 11.04
CA ARG A 117 1.47 12.62 9.65
C ARG A 117 2.20 13.76 8.98
N LEU A 118 2.83 13.50 7.83
CA LEU A 118 3.58 14.51 7.07
C LEU A 118 2.69 15.32 6.13
N SER A 119 1.51 14.81 5.80
CA SER A 119 0.57 15.56 4.97
C SER A 119 -0.84 15.39 5.49
N LYS A 120 -1.67 16.41 5.28
CA LYS A 120 -3.08 16.40 5.72
C LYS A 120 -3.95 15.49 4.87
N LYS A 121 -3.54 15.23 3.65
CA LYS A 121 -4.19 14.31 2.75
C LYS A 121 -3.15 13.72 1.81
N ALA A 122 -3.44 12.54 1.32
CA ALA A 122 -2.57 11.91 0.36
C ALA A 122 -2.61 12.70 -0.94
N VAL A 123 -1.43 12.99 -1.48
CA VAL A 123 -1.30 13.62 -2.78
C VAL A 123 -0.38 12.76 -3.59
N VAL A 124 -0.86 12.28 -4.72
CA VAL A 124 -0.08 11.49 -5.63
C VAL A 124 0.01 12.21 -6.95
N ALA A 125 1.22 12.52 -7.37
CA ALA A 125 1.46 13.05 -8.69
C ALA A 125 1.31 11.88 -9.68
N SER A 126 0.37 11.98 -10.52
CA SER A 126 0.15 10.98 -11.56
C SER A 126 1.07 11.20 -12.76
#